data_a37805b4dc682c4f1288142a226e36e2
#
_entry.id   a37805b4dc682c4f1288142a226e36e2
#
_cell.length_a   1.000
_cell.length_b   1.000
_cell.length_c   1.000
_cell.angle_alpha   90.00
_cell.angle_beta   90.00
_cell.angle_gamma   90.00
#
_symmetry.space_group_name_H-M   'P 1'
#
loop_
_entity.id
_entity.type
_entity.pdbx_description
1 polymer ?
#
loop_
_entity_poly.entity_id
_entity_poly.type
_entity_poly.pdbx_seq_one_letter_code
_entity_poly.pdbx_strand_id
1 'polypeptide(L)'
;MYMAEGEKQTIEYKSIQKIRTGDKGFRDLAVTCVSLANAQGGKIFVGYDDKGKCPLLGQVVDTDEVNDAVSKLRSLCFNVAVAASEVQTDNFGSQYFIITVYPSFRSIATTSDGKIYIRVADKCEPVRSEDIQRLSEEKGTYQWEIVRTKFILDESVLDNLHRLAEEIRRSPRVAFHIKQLDDIELAEHYCLMDAGQLTHLGVLWLGTSKQRQTISYPITAQYIVYDNLERKVRKVEWHDNALNPKELLLSIEKEAIELTYSYEFPDGLFRKQIRHYHPKLIRELLVNAFAHKSFTVSSDIMIQVYPDRLEISNPGGLPLGITKDNI
;
A
#
# COMPACT_ATOMS: atom_id res chain seq x y z
N MET A 1 -34.71 -16.07 14.54
CA MET A 1 -33.37 -16.61 14.80
C MET A 1 -32.40 -15.75 14.01
N TYR A 2 -31.83 -14.73 14.63
CA TYR A 2 -30.77 -13.95 13.98
C TYR A 2 -29.52 -14.84 13.98
N MET A 3 -29.21 -15.45 12.84
CA MET A 3 -27.88 -16.03 12.64
C MET A 3 -26.89 -14.88 12.63
N ALA A 4 -25.83 -14.99 13.46
CA ALA A 4 -24.72 -14.05 13.37
C ALA A 4 -24.18 -14.05 11.94
N GLU A 5 -23.83 -12.87 11.43
CA GLU A 5 -23.10 -12.80 10.15
C GLU A 5 -21.84 -13.67 10.23
N GLY A 6 -21.47 -14.33 9.14
CA GLY A 6 -20.29 -15.17 9.11
C GLY A 6 -19.03 -14.39 9.47
N GLU A 7 -17.95 -15.08 9.82
CA GLU A 7 -16.63 -14.48 10.00
C GLU A 7 -16.27 -13.71 8.73
N LYS A 8 -15.78 -12.49 8.93
CA LYS A 8 -15.37 -11.54 7.90
C LYS A 8 -13.96 -11.06 8.20
N GLN A 9 -13.41 -10.27 7.32
CA GLN A 9 -12.09 -9.65 7.52
C GLN A 9 -11.99 -8.87 8.84
N THR A 10 -13.08 -8.27 9.32
CA THR A 10 -13.13 -7.45 10.53
C THR A 10 -13.94 -8.05 11.68
N ILE A 11 -14.45 -9.27 11.53
CA ILE A 11 -15.28 -9.93 12.52
C ILE A 11 -14.78 -11.33 12.78
N GLU A 12 -14.61 -11.67 14.05
CA GLU A 12 -14.17 -12.99 14.52
C GLU A 12 -15.06 -13.45 15.66
N TYR A 13 -15.36 -14.76 15.74
CA TYR A 13 -16.09 -15.38 16.83
C TYR A 13 -15.22 -16.36 17.58
N LYS A 14 -15.21 -16.29 18.90
CA LYS A 14 -14.40 -17.18 19.76
C LYS A 14 -15.19 -17.67 20.94
N SER A 15 -15.04 -18.95 21.24
CA SER A 15 -15.62 -19.56 22.44
C SER A 15 -15.07 -18.90 23.70
N ILE A 16 -15.90 -18.83 24.77
CA ILE A 16 -15.48 -18.37 26.10
C ILE A 16 -14.34 -19.24 26.66
N GLN A 17 -14.22 -20.47 26.22
CA GLN A 17 -13.14 -21.36 26.62
C GLN A 17 -11.76 -20.82 26.26
N LYS A 18 -11.64 -19.95 25.26
CA LYS A 18 -10.35 -19.34 24.90
C LYS A 18 -9.74 -18.48 26.00
N ILE A 19 -10.56 -17.92 26.90
CA ILE A 19 -10.08 -17.18 28.07
C ILE A 19 -10.04 -18.04 29.34
N ARG A 20 -10.73 -19.19 29.38
CA ARG A 20 -10.81 -20.09 30.55
C ARG A 20 -9.82 -21.26 30.50
N THR A 21 -9.33 -21.68 29.32
CA THR A 21 -8.43 -22.84 29.15
C THR A 21 -6.94 -22.50 29.28
N GLY A 22 -6.60 -21.32 29.82
CA GLY A 22 -5.23 -20.92 30.11
C GLY A 22 -4.45 -20.40 28.90
N ASP A 23 -3.12 -20.50 28.95
CA ASP A 23 -2.19 -19.80 28.05
C ASP A 23 -2.38 -20.10 26.56
N LYS A 24 -2.78 -21.31 26.20
CA LYS A 24 -2.98 -21.68 24.78
C LYS A 24 -4.13 -20.88 24.14
N GLY A 25 -5.25 -20.73 24.85
CA GLY A 25 -6.40 -19.97 24.36
C GLY A 25 -6.06 -18.48 24.20
N PHE A 26 -5.31 -17.92 25.14
CA PHE A 26 -4.85 -16.53 25.05
C PHE A 26 -3.85 -16.29 23.92
N ARG A 27 -2.97 -17.25 23.63
CA ARG A 27 -2.07 -17.13 22.47
C ARG A 27 -2.84 -17.12 21.14
N ASP A 28 -3.88 -17.94 21.01
CA ASP A 28 -4.75 -17.92 19.83
C ASP A 28 -5.47 -16.56 19.67
N LEU A 29 -5.96 -16.00 20.80
CA LEU A 29 -6.56 -14.65 20.79
C LEU A 29 -5.54 -13.58 20.46
N ALA A 30 -4.31 -13.67 20.95
CA ALA A 30 -3.23 -12.73 20.64
C ALA A 30 -2.89 -12.74 19.14
N VAL A 31 -2.82 -13.92 18.51
CA VAL A 31 -2.65 -14.05 17.05
C VAL A 31 -3.79 -13.33 16.31
N THR A 32 -5.03 -13.51 16.76
CA THR A 32 -6.19 -12.83 16.17
C THR A 32 -6.09 -11.31 16.36
N CYS A 33 -5.76 -10.82 17.55
CA CYS A 33 -5.58 -9.39 17.81
C CYS A 33 -4.48 -8.77 16.96
N VAL A 34 -3.31 -9.43 16.86
CA VAL A 34 -2.20 -8.98 16.04
C VAL A 34 -2.58 -8.95 14.56
N SER A 35 -3.26 -9.97 14.06
CA SER A 35 -3.65 -10.04 12.65
C SER A 35 -4.67 -8.95 12.28
N LEU A 36 -5.64 -8.67 13.14
CA LEU A 36 -6.59 -7.59 12.96
C LEU A 36 -5.91 -6.21 13.05
N ALA A 37 -5.01 -5.99 14.02
CA ALA A 37 -4.28 -4.74 14.17
C ALA A 37 -3.38 -4.45 12.96
N ASN A 38 -2.76 -5.44 12.37
CA ASN A 38 -1.96 -5.29 11.15
C ASN A 38 -2.80 -5.08 9.89
N ALA A 39 -4.09 -5.42 9.91
CA ALA A 39 -5.05 -5.12 8.85
C ALA A 39 -5.88 -3.86 9.19
N GLN A 40 -7.18 -3.95 9.10
CA GLN A 40 -8.10 -2.82 9.26
C GLN A 40 -8.69 -2.69 10.69
N GLY A 41 -8.16 -3.48 11.64
CA GLY A 41 -8.80 -3.63 12.94
C GLY A 41 -10.03 -4.56 12.87
N GLY A 42 -10.81 -4.61 13.93
CA GLY A 42 -12.02 -5.43 13.94
C GLY A 42 -12.58 -5.71 15.33
N LYS A 43 -13.55 -6.63 15.37
CA LYS A 43 -14.24 -7.05 16.58
C LYS A 43 -14.15 -8.56 16.76
N ILE A 44 -13.82 -8.98 17.98
CA ILE A 44 -13.80 -10.39 18.39
C ILE A 44 -14.95 -10.58 19.38
N PHE A 45 -15.94 -11.38 19.00
CA PHE A 45 -17.04 -11.76 19.87
C PHE A 45 -16.60 -12.97 20.69
N VAL A 46 -16.37 -12.75 22.00
CA VAL A 46 -15.93 -13.80 22.92
C VAL A 46 -17.12 -14.34 23.69
N GLY A 47 -17.30 -15.64 23.62
CA GLY A 47 -18.45 -16.34 24.19
C GLY A 47 -19.34 -17.02 23.15
N TYR A 48 -18.98 -16.94 21.87
CA TYR A 48 -19.73 -17.57 20.78
C TYR A 48 -19.18 -18.98 20.46
N ASP A 49 -20.07 -19.94 20.29
CA ASP A 49 -19.68 -21.28 19.84
C ASP A 49 -19.29 -21.28 18.36
N ASP A 50 -18.22 -21.98 18.01
CA ASP A 50 -17.70 -22.07 16.65
C ASP A 50 -18.74 -22.64 15.64
N LYS A 51 -19.62 -23.55 16.11
CA LYS A 51 -20.61 -24.22 15.25
C LYS A 51 -21.91 -23.45 15.11
N GLY A 52 -22.41 -22.88 16.21
CA GLY A 52 -23.72 -22.21 16.26
C GLY A 52 -23.66 -20.72 16.08
N LYS A 53 -22.47 -20.12 16.13
CA LYS A 53 -22.25 -18.65 16.13
C LYS A 53 -23.20 -17.89 17.04
N CYS A 54 -23.47 -18.48 18.20
CA CYS A 54 -24.25 -17.91 19.29
C CYS A 54 -23.65 -18.31 20.63
N PRO A 55 -23.89 -17.56 21.71
CA PRO A 55 -23.48 -17.96 23.05
C PRO A 55 -24.10 -19.29 23.47
N LEU A 56 -23.37 -20.09 24.25
CA LEU A 56 -23.91 -21.32 24.81
C LEU A 56 -25.03 -21.00 25.79
N LEU A 57 -26.13 -21.77 25.73
CA LEU A 57 -27.31 -21.54 26.57
C LEU A 57 -26.94 -21.55 28.06
N GLY A 58 -27.34 -20.50 28.77
CA GLY A 58 -27.02 -20.32 30.20
C GLY A 58 -25.59 -19.93 30.50
N GLN A 59 -24.80 -19.55 29.49
CA GLN A 59 -23.43 -19.06 29.68
C GLN A 59 -23.45 -17.73 30.47
N VAL A 60 -22.63 -17.68 31.51
CA VAL A 60 -22.38 -16.49 32.33
C VAL A 60 -20.93 -16.06 32.17
N VAL A 61 -20.69 -14.76 32.09
CA VAL A 61 -19.37 -14.13 31.97
C VAL A 61 -19.21 -13.16 33.15
N ASP A 62 -18.10 -13.30 33.88
CA ASP A 62 -17.78 -12.37 34.99
C ASP A 62 -17.02 -11.15 34.38
N THR A 63 -17.29 -9.98 34.95
CA THR A 63 -16.59 -8.73 34.60
C THR A 63 -15.08 -8.84 34.90
N ASP A 64 -14.71 -9.54 35.94
CA ASP A 64 -13.29 -9.78 36.28
C ASP A 64 -12.62 -10.66 35.20
N GLU A 65 -13.29 -11.67 34.65
CA GLU A 65 -12.79 -12.47 33.51
C GLU A 65 -12.52 -11.58 32.27
N VAL A 66 -13.36 -10.57 32.02
CA VAL A 66 -13.17 -9.61 30.90
C VAL A 66 -11.94 -8.74 31.14
N ASN A 67 -11.79 -8.20 32.36
CA ASN A 67 -10.63 -7.35 32.70
C ASN A 67 -9.32 -8.13 32.66
N ASP A 68 -9.31 -9.36 33.18
CA ASP A 68 -8.16 -10.26 33.14
C ASP A 68 -7.80 -10.61 31.69
N ALA A 69 -8.79 -10.88 30.85
CA ALA A 69 -8.58 -11.16 29.43
C ALA A 69 -7.90 -9.99 28.70
N VAL A 70 -8.37 -8.76 28.91
CA VAL A 70 -7.76 -7.55 28.31
C VAL A 70 -6.33 -7.36 28.84
N SER A 71 -6.12 -7.51 30.15
CA SER A 71 -4.79 -7.38 30.75
C SER A 71 -3.80 -8.42 30.19
N LYS A 72 -4.23 -9.67 30.09
CA LYS A 72 -3.42 -10.77 29.52
C LYS A 72 -3.11 -10.52 28.03
N LEU A 73 -4.08 -10.09 27.23
CA LEU A 73 -3.87 -9.78 25.83
C LEU A 73 -2.86 -8.63 25.63
N ARG A 74 -2.91 -7.59 26.46
CA ARG A 74 -1.93 -6.49 26.45
C ARG A 74 -0.51 -6.98 26.75
N SER A 75 -0.35 -8.01 27.57
CA SER A 75 0.97 -8.61 27.86
C SER A 75 1.47 -9.54 26.74
N LEU A 76 0.56 -10.07 25.92
CA LEU A 76 0.85 -11.01 24.84
C LEU A 76 0.99 -10.35 23.46
N CYS A 77 0.72 -9.05 23.35
CA CYS A 77 0.76 -8.32 22.08
C CYS A 77 1.54 -7.01 22.24
N PHE A 78 2.33 -6.67 21.22
CA PHE A 78 2.99 -5.37 21.10
C PHE A 78 2.36 -4.56 19.96
N ASN A 79 2.24 -3.25 20.14
CA ASN A 79 1.64 -2.33 19.16
C ASN A 79 0.18 -2.67 18.81
N VAL A 80 -0.55 -3.25 19.76
CA VAL A 80 -1.98 -3.58 19.62
C VAL A 80 -2.78 -2.81 20.65
N ALA A 81 -3.72 -2.01 20.20
CA ALA A 81 -4.69 -1.35 21.05
C ALA A 81 -5.99 -2.16 21.06
N VAL A 82 -6.44 -2.55 22.27
CA VAL A 82 -7.68 -3.28 22.47
C VAL A 82 -8.55 -2.64 23.53
N ALA A 83 -9.86 -2.69 23.32
CA ALA A 83 -10.88 -2.31 24.31
C ALA A 83 -11.93 -3.43 24.37
N ALA A 84 -12.40 -3.75 25.58
CA ALA A 84 -13.52 -4.67 25.76
C ALA A 84 -14.82 -3.89 25.99
N SER A 85 -15.93 -4.45 25.54
CA SER A 85 -17.27 -3.99 25.91
C SER A 85 -17.62 -4.45 27.33
N GLU A 86 -18.65 -3.85 27.92
CA GLU A 86 -19.35 -4.48 29.03
C GLU A 86 -19.91 -5.84 28.61
N VAL A 87 -20.18 -6.69 29.60
CA VAL A 87 -20.83 -7.98 29.37
C VAL A 87 -22.22 -7.76 28.78
N GLN A 88 -22.46 -8.38 27.63
CA GLN A 88 -23.72 -8.31 26.90
C GLN A 88 -24.51 -9.60 27.09
N THR A 89 -25.82 -9.51 26.95
CA THR A 89 -26.73 -10.66 27.09
C THR A 89 -27.53 -10.81 25.78
N ASP A 90 -27.57 -12.01 25.25
CA ASP A 90 -28.42 -12.31 24.10
C ASP A 90 -29.91 -12.45 24.48
N ASN A 91 -30.73 -12.69 23.47
CA ASN A 91 -32.20 -12.84 23.67
C ASN A 91 -32.61 -14.08 24.48
N PHE A 92 -31.67 -14.99 24.77
CA PHE A 92 -31.88 -16.22 25.53
C PHE A 92 -31.27 -16.15 26.92
N GLY A 93 -30.75 -15.00 27.33
CA GLY A 93 -30.14 -14.79 28.63
C GLY A 93 -28.68 -15.25 28.71
N SER A 94 -28.06 -15.64 27.61
CA SER A 94 -26.66 -16.06 27.58
C SER A 94 -25.71 -14.89 27.39
N GLN A 95 -24.60 -14.87 28.12
CA GLN A 95 -23.71 -13.72 28.19
C GLN A 95 -22.50 -13.87 27.31
N TYR A 96 -22.01 -12.76 26.76
CA TYR A 96 -20.80 -12.63 25.94
C TYR A 96 -20.22 -11.23 26.07
N PHE A 97 -19.02 -10.99 25.51
CA PHE A 97 -18.46 -9.65 25.41
C PHE A 97 -17.70 -9.49 24.06
N ILE A 98 -17.38 -8.24 23.72
CA ILE A 98 -16.74 -7.91 22.46
C ILE A 98 -15.39 -7.27 22.75
N ILE A 99 -14.32 -7.80 22.16
CA ILE A 99 -13.02 -7.15 22.10
C ILE A 99 -12.92 -6.37 20.81
N THR A 100 -12.82 -5.05 20.88
CA THR A 100 -12.52 -4.20 19.74
C THR A 100 -11.01 -4.08 19.62
N VAL A 101 -10.47 -4.43 18.46
CA VAL A 101 -9.08 -4.29 18.12
C VAL A 101 -8.93 -3.12 17.15
N TYR A 102 -8.15 -2.11 17.53
CA TYR A 102 -7.91 -0.94 16.70
C TYR A 102 -6.77 -1.21 15.71
N PRO A 103 -6.85 -0.69 14.48
CA PRO A 103 -5.78 -0.84 13.51
C PRO A 103 -4.52 -0.10 13.96
N SER A 104 -3.38 -0.73 13.78
CA SER A 104 -2.07 -0.13 14.02
C SER A 104 -1.59 0.56 12.75
N PHE A 105 -1.65 1.91 12.71
CA PHE A 105 -1.31 2.68 11.50
C PHE A 105 0.18 3.00 11.38
N ARG A 106 0.91 3.10 12.49
CA ARG A 106 2.29 3.61 12.52
C ARG A 106 3.33 2.59 12.99
N SER A 107 2.91 1.37 13.24
CA SER A 107 3.81 0.32 13.72
C SER A 107 3.30 -1.05 13.34
N ILE A 108 4.20 -1.99 13.18
CA ILE A 108 3.83 -3.39 12.98
C ILE A 108 3.46 -3.98 14.35
N ALA A 109 2.27 -4.57 14.43
CA ALA A 109 1.85 -5.32 15.61
C ALA A 109 2.49 -6.71 15.61
N THR A 110 2.93 -7.16 16.79
CA THR A 110 3.54 -8.49 16.97
C THR A 110 2.99 -9.18 18.20
N THR A 111 3.06 -10.50 18.23
CA THR A 111 2.87 -11.28 19.46
C THR A 111 4.09 -11.13 20.37
N SER A 112 3.97 -11.47 21.64
CA SER A 112 5.05 -11.38 22.63
C SER A 112 6.28 -12.23 22.28
N ASP A 113 6.13 -13.27 21.44
CA ASP A 113 7.23 -14.07 20.89
C ASP A 113 7.78 -13.49 19.55
N GLY A 114 7.40 -12.26 19.19
CA GLY A 114 7.92 -11.53 18.03
C GLY A 114 7.36 -11.95 16.69
N LYS A 115 6.31 -12.77 16.63
CA LYS A 115 5.69 -13.17 15.37
C LYS A 115 4.71 -12.14 14.85
N ILE A 116 4.68 -11.99 13.54
CA ILE A 116 3.81 -11.07 12.82
C ILE A 116 2.74 -11.87 12.10
N TYR A 117 1.49 -11.46 12.28
CA TYR A 117 0.34 -12.04 11.58
C TYR A 117 -0.48 -10.96 10.92
N ILE A 118 -1.17 -11.32 9.83
CA ILE A 118 -2.09 -10.44 9.12
C ILE A 118 -3.42 -11.14 8.85
N ARG A 119 -4.50 -10.37 8.79
CA ARG A 119 -5.83 -10.87 8.47
C ARG A 119 -6.00 -10.90 6.95
N VAL A 120 -6.20 -12.09 6.38
CA VAL A 120 -6.51 -12.30 4.97
C VAL A 120 -7.88 -12.96 4.90
N ALA A 121 -8.88 -12.22 4.46
CA ALA A 121 -10.29 -12.63 4.52
C ALA A 121 -10.71 -13.00 5.96
N ASP A 122 -11.02 -14.26 6.24
CA ASP A 122 -11.41 -14.78 7.55
C ASP A 122 -10.26 -15.50 8.30
N LYS A 123 -9.02 -15.49 7.75
CA LYS A 123 -7.88 -16.23 8.32
C LYS A 123 -6.81 -15.31 8.88
N CYS A 124 -6.15 -15.77 9.94
CA CYS A 124 -4.93 -15.17 10.48
C CYS A 124 -3.72 -15.89 9.88
N GLU A 125 -2.97 -15.21 9.01
CA GLU A 125 -1.81 -15.78 8.34
C GLU A 125 -0.51 -15.18 8.86
N PRO A 126 0.56 -15.97 9.05
CA PRO A 126 1.87 -15.44 9.41
C PRO A 126 2.43 -14.62 8.23
N VAL A 127 2.98 -13.45 8.53
CA VAL A 127 3.66 -12.62 7.53
C VAL A 127 5.04 -13.23 7.24
N ARG A 128 5.34 -13.47 5.97
CA ARG A 128 6.64 -13.98 5.53
C ARG A 128 7.71 -12.90 5.66
N SER A 129 8.96 -13.31 5.85
CA SER A 129 10.09 -12.38 5.98
C SER A 129 10.23 -11.43 4.78
N GLU A 130 9.92 -11.90 3.58
CA GLU A 130 9.91 -11.09 2.34
C GLU A 130 8.80 -10.01 2.31
N ASP A 131 7.70 -10.23 3.04
CA ASP A 131 6.56 -9.32 3.10
C ASP A 131 6.67 -8.31 4.26
N ILE A 132 7.62 -8.48 5.19
CA ILE A 132 7.77 -7.58 6.35
C ILE A 132 8.10 -6.16 5.90
N GLN A 133 8.96 -6.00 4.89
CA GLN A 133 9.33 -4.69 4.37
C GLN A 133 8.10 -4.00 3.75
N ARG A 134 7.32 -4.73 2.95
CA ARG A 134 6.07 -4.21 2.36
C ARG A 134 5.07 -3.78 3.45
N LEU A 135 4.88 -4.60 4.48
CA LEU A 135 4.02 -4.24 5.61
C LEU A 135 4.54 -3.00 6.35
N SER A 136 5.86 -2.85 6.48
CA SER A 136 6.49 -1.68 7.09
C SER A 136 6.23 -0.40 6.29
N GLU A 137 6.28 -0.47 4.98
CA GLU A 137 5.93 0.62 4.06
C GLU A 137 4.46 1.00 4.16
N GLU A 138 3.56 0.01 4.13
CA GLU A 138 2.11 0.22 4.27
C GLU A 138 1.74 0.88 5.62
N LYS A 139 2.50 0.58 6.68
CA LYS A 139 2.34 1.22 8.01
C LYS A 139 3.05 2.58 8.12
N GLY A 140 3.73 3.03 7.07
CA GLY A 140 4.51 4.27 7.09
C GLY A 140 5.69 4.25 8.07
N THR A 141 6.13 3.07 8.52
CA THR A 141 7.28 2.92 9.41
C THR A 141 8.60 2.98 8.66
N TYR A 142 8.56 2.72 7.37
CA TYR A 142 9.66 2.84 6.44
C TYR A 142 9.17 3.53 5.17
N GLN A 143 9.82 4.61 4.78
CA GLN A 143 9.59 5.34 3.54
C GLN A 143 10.91 5.41 2.80
N TRP A 144 11.07 4.55 1.79
CA TRP A 144 12.29 4.44 1.01
C TRP A 144 12.69 5.79 0.40
N GLU A 145 11.72 6.56 -0.05
CA GLU A 145 11.90 7.81 -0.78
C GLU A 145 12.67 8.85 0.04
N ILE A 146 12.42 8.93 1.35
CA ILE A 146 13.02 9.95 2.23
C ILE A 146 14.30 9.48 2.94
N VAL A 147 14.75 8.24 2.70
CA VAL A 147 16.02 7.76 3.26
C VAL A 147 17.16 8.56 2.65
N ARG A 148 18.03 9.10 3.53
CA ARG A 148 19.23 9.84 3.13
C ARG A 148 20.20 8.94 2.38
N THR A 149 20.86 9.50 1.39
CA THR A 149 21.95 8.86 0.67
C THR A 149 23.29 9.50 1.09
N LYS A 150 24.38 8.96 0.56
CA LYS A 150 25.72 9.58 0.71
C LYS A 150 25.98 10.77 -0.21
N PHE A 151 25.04 11.09 -1.10
CA PHE A 151 25.22 12.15 -2.10
C PHE A 151 24.84 13.50 -1.55
N ILE A 152 25.66 14.50 -1.88
CA ILE A 152 25.45 15.91 -1.53
C ILE A 152 25.20 16.72 -2.81
N LEU A 153 24.91 18.00 -2.67
CA LEU A 153 24.82 18.92 -3.79
C LEU A 153 26.20 19.18 -4.40
N ASP A 154 26.45 18.60 -5.56
CA ASP A 154 27.54 18.99 -6.47
C ASP A 154 27.01 19.92 -7.58
N GLU A 155 27.90 20.46 -8.43
CA GLU A 155 27.50 21.39 -9.50
C GLU A 155 26.42 20.82 -10.42
N SER A 156 26.51 19.54 -10.78
CA SER A 156 25.55 18.89 -11.69
C SER A 156 24.18 18.69 -11.04
N VAL A 157 24.15 18.42 -9.75
CA VAL A 157 22.92 18.29 -8.96
C VAL A 157 22.28 19.68 -8.74
N LEU A 158 23.09 20.71 -8.51
CA LEU A 158 22.60 22.09 -8.41
C LEU A 158 21.93 22.59 -9.68
N ASP A 159 22.49 22.31 -10.85
CA ASP A 159 21.88 22.64 -12.14
C ASP A 159 20.51 21.94 -12.34
N ASN A 160 20.42 20.68 -11.93
CA ASN A 160 19.18 19.91 -11.99
C ASN A 160 18.14 20.48 -11.00
N LEU A 161 18.58 20.84 -9.79
CA LEU A 161 17.74 21.47 -8.77
C LEU A 161 17.19 22.82 -9.26
N HIS A 162 18.04 23.67 -9.81
CA HIS A 162 17.63 24.97 -10.33
C HIS A 162 16.55 24.82 -11.43
N ARG A 163 16.77 23.91 -12.38
CA ARG A 163 15.77 23.63 -13.43
C ARG A 163 14.43 23.12 -12.86
N LEU A 164 14.48 22.20 -11.90
CA LEU A 164 13.27 21.69 -11.25
C LEU A 164 12.56 22.79 -10.44
N ALA A 165 13.30 23.60 -9.70
CA ALA A 165 12.76 24.72 -8.91
C ALA A 165 12.05 25.75 -9.81
N GLU A 166 12.63 26.10 -10.96
CA GLU A 166 11.96 26.97 -11.93
C GLU A 166 10.64 26.38 -12.44
N GLU A 167 10.61 25.08 -12.74
CA GLU A 167 9.37 24.41 -13.18
C GLU A 167 8.30 24.43 -12.09
N ILE A 168 8.68 24.18 -10.84
CA ILE A 168 7.78 24.25 -9.68
C ILE A 168 7.20 25.66 -9.56
N ARG A 169 8.04 26.71 -9.66
CA ARG A 169 7.60 28.10 -9.57
C ARG A 169 6.65 28.51 -10.70
N ARG A 170 6.84 27.97 -11.91
CA ARG A 170 5.94 28.21 -13.07
C ARG A 170 4.61 27.47 -12.96
N SER A 171 4.50 26.43 -12.14
CA SER A 171 3.28 25.63 -12.03
C SER A 171 2.13 26.45 -11.38
N PRO A 172 0.94 26.54 -12.00
CA PRO A 172 -0.21 27.20 -11.38
C PRO A 172 -0.80 26.45 -10.19
N ARG A 173 -0.41 25.18 -9.98
CA ARG A 173 -0.90 24.33 -8.89
C ARG A 173 -0.13 24.50 -7.59
N VAL A 174 1.03 25.14 -7.65
CA VAL A 174 1.88 25.36 -6.47
C VAL A 174 1.46 26.63 -5.78
N ALA A 175 1.25 26.58 -4.47
CA ALA A 175 0.84 27.72 -3.65
C ALA A 175 1.91 28.81 -3.66
N PHE A 176 1.46 30.09 -3.56
CA PHE A 176 2.35 31.25 -3.68
C PHE A 176 3.50 31.23 -2.66
N HIS A 177 3.24 30.90 -1.41
CA HIS A 177 4.26 30.88 -0.36
C HIS A 177 5.37 29.83 -0.64
N ILE A 178 5.04 28.70 -1.27
CA ILE A 178 6.03 27.70 -1.67
C ILE A 178 6.93 28.21 -2.80
N LYS A 179 6.36 29.00 -3.73
CA LYS A 179 7.14 29.60 -4.83
C LYS A 179 8.16 30.63 -4.37
N GLN A 180 8.03 31.15 -3.16
CA GLN A 180 8.96 32.12 -2.58
C GLN A 180 10.19 31.45 -1.91
N LEU A 181 10.14 30.15 -1.70
CA LEU A 181 11.27 29.40 -1.16
C LEU A 181 12.45 29.45 -2.12
N ASP A 182 13.67 29.46 -1.59
CA ASP A 182 14.87 29.29 -2.40
C ASP A 182 14.97 27.84 -2.92
N ASP A 183 15.96 27.53 -3.74
CA ASP A 183 16.07 26.22 -4.39
C ASP A 183 16.34 25.10 -3.36
N ILE A 184 17.13 25.39 -2.32
CA ILE A 184 17.46 24.42 -1.26
C ILE A 184 16.22 24.19 -0.38
N GLU A 185 15.56 25.28 0.04
CA GLU A 185 14.31 25.20 0.80
C GLU A 185 13.22 24.42 0.03
N LEU A 186 13.12 24.60 -1.30
CA LEU A 186 12.24 23.80 -2.14
C LEU A 186 12.62 22.32 -2.16
N ALA A 187 13.91 22.01 -2.24
CA ALA A 187 14.38 20.63 -2.21
C ALA A 187 14.06 19.96 -0.87
N GLU A 188 14.21 20.66 0.23
CA GLU A 188 13.85 20.17 1.57
C GLU A 188 12.33 20.05 1.74
N HIS A 189 11.57 21.06 1.26
CA HIS A 189 10.10 21.03 1.30
C HIS A 189 9.50 19.81 0.57
N TYR A 190 10.09 19.44 -0.56
CA TYR A 190 9.65 18.25 -1.33
C TYR A 190 10.40 16.97 -0.95
N CYS A 191 11.11 16.96 0.18
CA CYS A 191 11.87 15.81 0.67
C CYS A 191 12.91 15.26 -0.32
N LEU A 192 13.42 16.09 -1.23
CA LEU A 192 14.52 15.74 -2.11
C LEU A 192 15.87 15.78 -1.39
N MET A 193 15.92 16.57 -0.32
CA MET A 193 17.07 16.70 0.56
C MET A 193 16.66 16.61 2.03
N ASP A 194 17.60 16.17 2.86
CA ASP A 194 17.50 16.23 4.31
C ASP A 194 18.91 16.41 4.91
N ALA A 195 19.08 17.44 5.75
CA ALA A 195 20.33 17.80 6.40
C ALA A 195 21.53 17.88 5.43
N GLY A 196 21.34 18.49 4.26
CA GLY A 196 22.41 18.69 3.26
C GLY A 196 22.74 17.46 2.39
N GLN A 197 22.05 16.34 2.57
CA GLN A 197 22.21 15.13 1.77
C GLN A 197 20.97 14.88 0.90
N LEU A 198 21.16 14.33 -0.30
CA LEU A 198 20.07 13.87 -1.13
C LEU A 198 19.40 12.64 -0.49
N THR A 199 18.09 12.64 -0.50
CA THR A 199 17.30 11.43 -0.25
C THR A 199 17.32 10.52 -1.48
N HIS A 200 16.77 9.31 -1.39
CA HIS A 200 16.55 8.49 -2.59
C HIS A 200 15.68 9.21 -3.62
N LEU A 201 14.62 9.90 -3.16
CA LEU A 201 13.77 10.72 -4.05
C LEU A 201 14.60 11.84 -4.70
N GLY A 202 15.47 12.49 -3.93
CA GLY A 202 16.37 13.50 -4.45
C GLY A 202 17.32 12.96 -5.50
N VAL A 203 17.88 11.77 -5.31
CA VAL A 203 18.72 11.12 -6.31
C VAL A 203 17.93 10.75 -7.57
N LEU A 204 16.68 10.31 -7.45
CA LEU A 204 15.83 10.03 -8.62
C LEU A 204 15.59 11.27 -9.46
N TRP A 205 15.30 12.41 -8.85
CA TRP A 205 14.93 13.64 -9.54
C TRP A 205 16.12 14.50 -9.97
N LEU A 206 17.12 14.62 -9.10
CA LEU A 206 18.22 15.58 -9.24
C LEU A 206 19.55 14.91 -9.59
N GLY A 207 19.73 13.65 -9.18
CA GLY A 207 20.99 12.93 -9.33
C GLY A 207 21.37 12.70 -10.79
N THR A 208 22.64 12.46 -11.02
CA THR A 208 23.19 12.00 -12.30
C THR A 208 22.78 10.54 -12.58
N SER A 209 22.90 10.09 -13.82
CA SER A 209 22.68 8.68 -14.19
C SER A 209 23.51 7.73 -13.32
N LYS A 210 24.79 8.06 -13.07
CA LYS A 210 25.68 7.28 -12.21
C LYS A 210 25.17 7.19 -10.76
N GLN A 211 24.66 8.29 -10.21
CA GLN A 211 24.10 8.30 -8.87
C GLN A 211 22.79 7.48 -8.83
N ARG A 212 21.90 7.61 -9.82
CA ARG A 212 20.68 6.80 -9.91
C ARG A 212 20.96 5.30 -10.00
N GLN A 213 22.04 4.88 -10.69
CA GLN A 213 22.45 3.47 -10.77
C GLN A 213 22.88 2.88 -9.40
N THR A 214 23.26 3.72 -8.46
CA THR A 214 23.72 3.25 -7.13
C THR A 214 22.61 3.07 -6.12
N ILE A 215 21.43 3.65 -6.35
CA ILE A 215 20.29 3.42 -5.48
C ILE A 215 19.59 2.12 -5.87
N SER A 216 19.13 1.38 -4.86
CA SER A 216 18.36 0.16 -5.09
C SER A 216 17.05 0.48 -5.79
N TYR A 217 16.69 -0.34 -6.77
CA TYR A 217 15.38 -0.32 -7.43
C TYR A 217 14.99 1.02 -8.09
N PRO A 218 15.82 1.55 -9.01
CA PRO A 218 15.48 2.74 -9.76
C PRO A 218 14.20 2.52 -10.61
N ILE A 219 13.68 3.60 -11.21
CA ILE A 219 12.52 3.49 -12.09
C ILE A 219 12.98 2.96 -13.45
N THR A 220 12.52 1.77 -13.78
CA THR A 220 12.70 1.13 -15.09
C THR A 220 11.33 0.82 -15.69
N ALA A 221 11.25 0.81 -17.03
CA ALA A 221 10.00 0.57 -17.75
C ALA A 221 10.21 -0.24 -19.02
N GLN A 222 9.20 -1.00 -19.40
CA GLN A 222 9.11 -1.70 -20.68
C GLN A 222 7.81 -1.35 -21.38
N TYR A 223 7.90 -1.06 -22.67
CA TYR A 223 6.77 -0.88 -23.57
C TYR A 223 6.75 -2.01 -24.58
N ILE A 224 5.66 -2.77 -24.64
CA ILE A 224 5.56 -3.97 -25.50
C ILE A 224 4.26 -3.91 -26.27
N VAL A 225 4.34 -4.12 -27.59
CA VAL A 225 3.19 -4.22 -28.49
C VAL A 225 3.03 -5.66 -28.93
N TYR A 226 1.81 -6.16 -28.94
CA TYR A 226 1.46 -7.51 -29.34
C TYR A 226 0.55 -7.51 -30.57
N ASP A 227 0.65 -8.55 -31.40
CA ASP A 227 -0.26 -8.81 -32.51
C ASP A 227 -1.51 -9.62 -32.07
N ASN A 228 -2.39 -9.91 -33.03
CA ASN A 228 -3.63 -10.69 -32.79
C ASN A 228 -3.39 -12.15 -32.35
N LEU A 229 -2.14 -12.63 -32.44
CA LEU A 229 -1.71 -13.95 -31.96
C LEU A 229 -0.92 -13.85 -30.65
N GLU A 230 -0.99 -12.70 -29.98
CA GLU A 230 -0.25 -12.38 -28.76
C GLU A 230 1.28 -12.53 -28.91
N ARG A 231 1.83 -12.36 -30.12
CA ARG A 231 3.27 -12.34 -30.37
C ARG A 231 3.79 -10.92 -30.23
N LYS A 232 4.95 -10.76 -29.60
CA LYS A 232 5.62 -9.46 -29.46
C LYS A 232 6.06 -8.96 -30.82
N VAL A 233 5.56 -7.81 -31.25
CA VAL A 233 5.95 -7.16 -32.51
C VAL A 233 6.86 -5.97 -32.31
N ARG A 234 6.80 -5.34 -31.12
CA ARG A 234 7.67 -4.23 -30.77
C ARG A 234 7.97 -4.26 -29.28
N LYS A 235 9.21 -3.89 -28.91
CA LYS A 235 9.63 -3.72 -27.52
C LYS A 235 10.56 -2.52 -27.42
N VAL A 236 10.31 -1.66 -26.41
CA VAL A 236 11.20 -0.58 -26.00
C VAL A 236 11.46 -0.71 -24.51
N GLU A 237 12.70 -0.50 -24.08
CA GLU A 237 13.13 -0.68 -22.71
C GLU A 237 13.89 0.56 -22.21
N TRP A 238 13.67 0.93 -20.97
CA TRP A 238 14.36 2.00 -20.27
C TRP A 238 14.97 1.44 -18.97
N HIS A 239 16.22 0.95 -19.05
CA HIS A 239 16.92 0.31 -17.93
C HIS A 239 18.22 1.00 -17.54
N ASP A 240 18.68 1.96 -18.31
CA ASP A 240 19.99 2.60 -18.17
C ASP A 240 20.04 3.68 -17.06
N ASN A 241 18.90 4.02 -16.47
CA ASN A 241 18.75 5.08 -15.46
C ASN A 241 19.28 6.46 -15.92
N ALA A 242 19.39 6.68 -17.22
CA ALA A 242 19.85 7.94 -17.78
C ALA A 242 18.86 9.09 -17.51
N LEU A 243 17.57 8.75 -17.49
CA LEU A 243 16.46 9.70 -17.38
C LEU A 243 15.95 9.83 -15.95
N ASN A 244 15.58 11.04 -15.56
CA ASN A 244 14.79 11.24 -14.33
C ASN A 244 13.32 10.83 -14.56
N PRO A 245 12.47 10.74 -13.52
CA PRO A 245 11.09 10.27 -13.66
C PRO A 245 10.27 11.03 -14.71
N LYS A 246 10.43 12.36 -14.80
CA LYS A 246 9.72 13.18 -15.77
C LYS A 246 10.22 12.94 -17.20
N GLU A 247 11.54 12.91 -17.39
CA GLU A 247 12.16 12.64 -18.68
C GLU A 247 11.78 11.25 -19.19
N LEU A 248 11.71 10.27 -18.29
CA LEU A 248 11.28 8.91 -18.62
C LEU A 248 9.82 8.88 -19.10
N LEU A 249 8.91 9.56 -18.38
CA LEU A 249 7.50 9.70 -18.81
C LEU A 249 7.38 10.35 -20.19
N LEU A 250 8.14 11.43 -20.46
CA LEU A 250 8.16 12.09 -21.76
C LEU A 250 8.74 11.19 -22.86
N SER A 251 9.77 10.41 -22.54
CA SER A 251 10.34 9.43 -23.46
C SER A 251 9.32 8.32 -23.80
N ILE A 252 8.60 7.82 -22.81
CA ILE A 252 7.51 6.84 -23.02
C ILE A 252 6.43 7.45 -23.92
N GLU A 253 5.97 8.66 -23.65
CA GLU A 253 4.96 9.34 -24.47
C GLU A 253 5.40 9.48 -25.93
N LYS A 254 6.67 9.80 -26.17
CA LYS A 254 7.25 9.92 -27.50
C LYS A 254 7.33 8.58 -28.23
N GLU A 255 7.75 7.53 -27.55
CA GLU A 255 7.97 6.20 -28.13
C GLU A 255 6.69 5.38 -28.27
N ALA A 256 5.68 5.62 -27.41
CA ALA A 256 4.44 4.87 -27.36
C ALA A 256 3.42 5.39 -28.39
N ILE A 257 3.77 5.34 -29.65
CA ILE A 257 2.95 5.88 -30.76
C ILE A 257 1.57 5.23 -30.82
N GLU A 258 1.45 3.95 -30.47
CA GLU A 258 0.19 3.21 -30.46
C GLU A 258 -0.84 3.79 -29.46
N LEU A 259 -0.37 4.46 -28.41
CA LEU A 259 -1.26 5.14 -27.45
C LEU A 259 -1.84 6.46 -28.00
N THR A 260 -1.27 6.98 -29.08
CA THR A 260 -1.67 8.25 -29.72
C THR A 260 -2.46 8.07 -31.01
N TYR A 261 -2.70 6.83 -31.43
CA TYR A 261 -3.43 6.56 -32.68
C TYR A 261 -4.81 7.19 -32.68
N SER A 262 -5.20 7.69 -33.86
CA SER A 262 -6.51 8.23 -34.13
C SER A 262 -7.04 7.69 -35.46
N TYR A 263 -8.36 7.53 -35.51
CA TYR A 263 -9.08 7.12 -36.69
C TYR A 263 -9.94 8.27 -37.21
N GLU A 264 -10.01 8.41 -38.52
CA GLU A 264 -10.92 9.34 -39.17
C GLU A 264 -12.20 8.64 -39.56
N PHE A 265 -13.33 9.16 -39.09
CA PHE A 265 -14.67 8.69 -39.47
C PHE A 265 -15.39 9.75 -40.29
N PRO A 266 -16.14 9.38 -41.34
CA PRO A 266 -17.05 10.28 -42.02
C PRO A 266 -18.13 10.79 -41.05
N ASP A 267 -18.34 12.12 -40.98
CA ASP A 267 -19.41 12.77 -40.23
C ASP A 267 -20.10 13.79 -41.15
N GLY A 268 -21.05 13.30 -41.94
CA GLY A 268 -21.68 14.04 -43.00
C GLY A 268 -20.69 14.45 -44.10
N LEU A 269 -20.56 15.77 -44.33
CA LEU A 269 -19.60 16.33 -45.27
C LEU A 269 -18.17 16.48 -44.70
N PHE A 270 -17.98 16.20 -43.41
CA PHE A 270 -16.73 16.37 -42.71
C PHE A 270 -16.18 15.02 -42.22
N ARG A 271 -14.93 15.02 -41.75
CA ARG A 271 -14.31 13.90 -41.06
C ARG A 271 -14.13 14.23 -39.61
N LYS A 272 -14.48 13.30 -38.76
CA LYS A 272 -14.25 13.39 -37.32
C LYS A 272 -13.09 12.49 -36.94
N GLN A 273 -12.09 13.08 -36.26
CA GLN A 273 -10.97 12.32 -35.72
C GLN A 273 -11.34 11.77 -34.34
N ILE A 274 -11.26 10.48 -34.17
CA ILE A 274 -11.48 9.78 -32.89
C ILE A 274 -10.18 9.15 -32.46
N ARG A 275 -9.68 9.51 -31.29
CA ARG A 275 -8.49 8.89 -30.72
C ARG A 275 -8.85 7.53 -30.15
N HIS A 276 -7.95 6.54 -30.36
CA HIS A 276 -8.14 5.18 -29.82
C HIS A 276 -8.16 5.21 -28.28
N TYR A 277 -7.24 5.95 -27.66
CA TYR A 277 -7.23 6.19 -26.23
C TYR A 277 -7.41 7.67 -25.90
N HIS A 278 -8.15 7.98 -24.85
CA HIS A 278 -8.32 9.35 -24.41
C HIS A 278 -7.02 9.84 -23.75
N PRO A 279 -6.40 10.97 -24.16
CA PRO A 279 -5.09 11.42 -23.67
C PRO A 279 -5.01 11.61 -22.16
N LYS A 280 -6.11 12.11 -21.54
CA LYS A 280 -6.18 12.28 -20.08
C LYS A 280 -6.12 10.92 -19.34
N LEU A 281 -6.75 9.88 -19.91
CA LEU A 281 -6.72 8.53 -19.35
C LEU A 281 -5.29 7.96 -19.40
N ILE A 282 -4.63 8.03 -20.56
CA ILE A 282 -3.25 7.54 -20.70
C ILE A 282 -2.31 8.26 -19.73
N ARG A 283 -2.42 9.58 -19.66
CA ARG A 283 -1.62 10.37 -18.73
C ARG A 283 -1.84 9.93 -17.28
N GLU A 284 -3.08 9.76 -16.87
CA GLU A 284 -3.42 9.35 -15.50
C GLU A 284 -2.88 7.97 -15.18
N LEU A 285 -3.06 7.00 -16.08
CA LEU A 285 -2.57 5.63 -15.91
C LEU A 285 -1.04 5.60 -15.78
N LEU A 286 -0.32 6.31 -16.64
CA LEU A 286 1.14 6.37 -16.59
C LEU A 286 1.63 7.05 -15.31
N VAL A 287 1.08 8.22 -14.97
CA VAL A 287 1.45 8.93 -13.74
C VAL A 287 1.18 8.06 -12.51
N ASN A 288 0.04 7.38 -12.45
CA ASN A 288 -0.29 6.50 -11.34
C ASN A 288 0.66 5.30 -11.25
N ALA A 289 1.05 4.70 -12.38
CA ALA A 289 2.01 3.61 -12.40
C ALA A 289 3.37 4.03 -11.81
N PHE A 290 3.82 5.25 -12.08
CA PHE A 290 5.06 5.81 -11.54
C PHE A 290 4.91 6.21 -10.06
N ALA A 291 3.82 6.89 -9.70
CA ALA A 291 3.58 7.39 -8.35
C ALA A 291 3.39 6.25 -7.33
N HIS A 292 2.81 5.14 -7.77
CA HIS A 292 2.53 3.98 -6.91
C HIS A 292 3.49 2.80 -7.10
N LYS A 293 4.64 3.03 -7.75
CA LYS A 293 5.69 2.01 -7.82
C LYS A 293 6.23 1.73 -6.43
N SER A 294 6.29 0.46 -6.02
CA SER A 294 7.08 0.07 -4.86
C SER A 294 8.56 0.12 -5.21
N PHE A 295 9.33 0.96 -4.50
CA PHE A 295 10.77 1.10 -4.68
C PHE A 295 11.59 0.02 -3.97
N THR A 296 10.93 -0.91 -3.29
CA THR A 296 11.57 -2.04 -2.60
C THR A 296 11.43 -3.34 -3.39
N VAL A 297 10.72 -3.29 -4.53
CA VAL A 297 10.57 -4.42 -5.45
C VAL A 297 11.35 -4.15 -6.73
N SER A 298 12.29 -5.06 -7.05
CA SER A 298 13.08 -5.00 -8.28
C SER A 298 12.26 -5.55 -9.45
N SER A 299 11.48 -4.70 -10.09
CA SER A 299 10.71 -5.03 -11.29
C SER A 299 10.40 -3.76 -12.08
N ASP A 300 10.10 -3.93 -13.37
CA ASP A 300 9.80 -2.84 -14.29
C ASP A 300 8.33 -2.42 -14.22
N ILE A 301 8.07 -1.16 -14.58
CA ILE A 301 6.74 -0.73 -15.00
C ILE A 301 6.49 -1.31 -16.38
N MET A 302 5.43 -2.11 -16.53
CA MET A 302 5.08 -2.77 -17.79
C MET A 302 3.93 -2.03 -18.47
N ILE A 303 4.11 -1.66 -19.74
CA ILE A 303 3.09 -1.06 -20.59
C ILE A 303 2.91 -1.99 -21.77
N GLN A 304 1.79 -2.70 -21.82
CA GLN A 304 1.52 -3.76 -22.79
C GLN A 304 0.30 -3.38 -23.62
N VAL A 305 0.50 -3.22 -24.92
CA VAL A 305 -0.54 -2.88 -25.89
C VAL A 305 -0.92 -4.11 -26.68
N TYR A 306 -2.16 -4.53 -26.54
CA TYR A 306 -2.78 -5.60 -27.31
C TYR A 306 -3.74 -5.00 -28.32
N PRO A 307 -4.21 -5.77 -29.32
CA PRO A 307 -5.15 -5.28 -30.30
C PRO A 307 -6.51 -4.83 -29.71
N ASP A 308 -6.90 -5.42 -28.57
CA ASP A 308 -8.20 -5.23 -27.91
C ASP A 308 -8.11 -4.54 -26.56
N ARG A 309 -6.92 -4.38 -25.98
CA ARG A 309 -6.74 -3.83 -24.62
C ARG A 309 -5.36 -3.20 -24.41
N LEU A 310 -5.28 -2.35 -23.40
CA LEU A 310 -4.06 -1.81 -22.83
C LEU A 310 -3.92 -2.30 -21.39
N GLU A 311 -2.76 -2.85 -21.06
CA GLU A 311 -2.42 -3.25 -19.70
C GLU A 311 -1.23 -2.42 -19.20
N ILE A 312 -1.38 -1.76 -18.06
CA ILE A 312 -0.30 -1.05 -17.38
C ILE A 312 -0.19 -1.63 -15.98
N SER A 313 0.98 -2.14 -15.65
CA SER A 313 1.28 -2.67 -14.32
C SER A 313 2.58 -2.08 -13.77
N ASN A 314 2.60 -1.87 -12.45
CA ASN A 314 3.75 -1.39 -11.72
C ASN A 314 4.20 -2.40 -10.67
N PRO A 315 5.49 -2.40 -10.29
CA PRO A 315 5.97 -3.19 -9.17
C PRO A 315 5.25 -2.84 -7.88
N GLY A 316 4.87 -3.85 -7.15
CA GLY A 316 4.08 -3.77 -5.94
C GLY A 316 2.86 -4.67 -6.03
N GLY A 317 2.06 -4.67 -5.02
CA GLY A 317 0.82 -5.45 -4.92
C GLY A 317 -0.24 -4.66 -4.19
N LEU A 318 -1.42 -5.25 -4.07
CA LEU A 318 -2.44 -4.74 -3.16
C LEU A 318 -1.89 -4.77 -1.73
N PRO A 319 -2.35 -3.87 -0.83
CA PRO A 319 -2.00 -3.92 0.59
C PRO A 319 -2.15 -5.33 1.15
N LEU A 320 -1.28 -5.70 2.09
CA LEU A 320 -1.32 -7.02 2.71
C LEU A 320 -2.70 -7.26 3.36
N GLY A 321 -3.29 -8.42 3.10
CA GLY A 321 -4.64 -8.76 3.54
C GLY A 321 -5.76 -8.35 2.59
N ILE A 322 -5.46 -7.56 1.55
CA ILE A 322 -6.41 -7.24 0.48
C ILE A 322 -6.21 -8.21 -0.69
N THR A 323 -7.30 -8.80 -1.14
CA THR A 323 -7.35 -9.70 -2.30
C THR A 323 -8.38 -9.17 -3.32
N LYS A 324 -8.38 -9.72 -4.52
CA LYS A 324 -9.39 -9.35 -5.54
C LYS A 324 -10.83 -9.63 -5.08
N ASP A 325 -10.99 -10.56 -4.15
CA ASP A 325 -12.32 -11.02 -3.68
C ASP A 325 -12.85 -10.18 -2.51
N ASN A 326 -11.99 -9.34 -1.89
CA ASN A 326 -12.37 -8.51 -0.73
C ASN A 326 -12.10 -7.00 -0.93
N ILE A 327 -11.91 -6.59 -2.20
CA ILE A 327 -11.85 -5.17 -2.61
C ILE A 327 -13.26 -4.56 -2.60
#